data_e3f4e6454d7841cfe888029be1d74f50
#
_entry.id   e3f4e6454d7841cfe888029be1d74f50
#
_cell.length_a   1.000
_cell.length_b   1.000
_cell.length_c   1.000
_cell.angle_alpha   90.00
_cell.angle_beta   90.00
_cell.angle_gamma   90.00
#
_symmetry.space_group_name_H-M   'P 1'
#
loop_
_entity.id
_entity.type
_entity.pdbx_description
1 polymer ?
#
loop_
_entity_poly.entity_id
_entity_poly.type
_entity_poly.pdbx_seq_one_letter_code
_entity_poly.pdbx_strand_id
1 'polypeptide(L)'
;MLERIEADYLIETPGDPEKAADVMAGEQSSGTFAPIPGETVELKARSAARVEALELLEEVASPSLPGSIAAPGSACRRARVTLSWPLDNIGTDLIGLMATVSGNLFELKQFSGLRILDIRLPEAFAAAYDGPKFGISGTRSLAGVDAGPLIGTIIKPSVGLSAAETAAAVAELLEAGIDFIKDDELQADGWYCPFDERVKAVMQVIRSHSQRTGRKAMFAFNVTGEVDQMRRRHDLVLAEGGTCVMASLNSVGLSGLLGLTRHSQLPIHGHRNGWGYLSRAPMLGWSYIAWQKFWRLAGVDHMHCNGLSNKFAEPDESVIASARECLTPMFDSKPCMAMPVFSSGQTVHQAEDTYQALGSADLIHAAGGGIMAHPGGPAAGVAGLRQAWDAAMAGIPAGDYALDHPELAAALKAFQK
;
A
#
# COMPACT_ATOMS: atom_id res chain seq x y z
N MET A 1 -2.38 -18.95 -28.18
CA MET A 1 -2.27 -17.46 -28.25
C MET A 1 -1.06 -17.06 -27.42
N LEU A 2 -0.30 -16.06 -27.86
CA LEU A 2 0.79 -15.50 -27.04
C LEU A 2 0.14 -14.85 -25.80
N GLU A 3 0.66 -15.15 -24.61
CA GLU A 3 0.24 -14.48 -23.39
C GLU A 3 0.54 -12.98 -23.46
N ARG A 4 -0.38 -12.16 -22.94
CA ARG A 4 -0.26 -10.70 -22.98
C ARG A 4 -0.43 -10.12 -21.59
N ILE A 5 0.27 -9.05 -21.36
CA ILE A 5 0.11 -8.17 -20.20
C ILE A 5 -0.88 -7.09 -20.59
N GLU A 6 -1.83 -6.76 -19.74
CA GLU A 6 -2.79 -5.69 -19.99
C GLU A 6 -2.70 -4.58 -18.95
N ALA A 7 -2.93 -3.35 -19.38
CA ALA A 7 -3.08 -2.21 -18.47
C ALA A 7 -4.22 -1.31 -18.91
N ASP A 8 -4.99 -0.83 -17.93
CA ASP A 8 -6.09 0.10 -18.13
C ASP A 8 -5.65 1.52 -17.77
N TYR A 9 -6.04 2.46 -18.61
CA TYR A 9 -5.72 3.87 -18.47
C TYR A 9 -6.98 4.72 -18.53
N LEU A 10 -7.00 5.78 -17.76
CA LEU A 10 -7.86 6.93 -17.98
C LEU A 10 -7.05 7.98 -18.73
N ILE A 11 -7.47 8.35 -19.92
CA ILE A 11 -6.84 9.39 -20.72
C ILE A 11 -7.75 10.61 -20.88
N GLU A 12 -7.15 11.78 -21.09
CA GLU A 12 -7.80 12.99 -21.50
C GLU A 12 -7.00 13.62 -22.64
N THR A 13 -7.64 13.91 -23.75
CA THR A 13 -6.98 14.46 -24.95
C THR A 13 -7.86 15.53 -25.63
N PRO A 14 -7.28 16.63 -26.16
CA PRO A 14 -7.99 17.56 -27.01
C PRO A 14 -8.24 17.02 -28.42
N GLY A 15 -7.60 15.91 -28.78
CA GLY A 15 -7.70 15.27 -30.08
C GLY A 15 -8.71 14.12 -30.12
N ASP A 16 -8.47 13.23 -31.05
CA ASP A 16 -9.23 11.98 -31.19
C ASP A 16 -8.68 10.92 -30.22
N PRO A 17 -9.49 10.39 -29.27
CA PRO A 17 -9.04 9.40 -28.31
C PRO A 17 -8.53 8.09 -28.94
N GLU A 18 -9.09 7.65 -30.07
CA GLU A 18 -8.62 6.44 -30.77
C GLU A 18 -7.18 6.63 -31.27
N LYS A 19 -6.92 7.76 -31.94
CA LYS A 19 -5.56 8.10 -32.41
C LYS A 19 -4.58 8.29 -31.25
N ALA A 20 -5.04 8.87 -30.15
CA ALA A 20 -4.22 9.04 -28.97
C ALA A 20 -3.85 7.69 -28.33
N ALA A 21 -4.77 6.73 -28.28
CA ALA A 21 -4.51 5.37 -27.83
C ALA A 21 -3.51 4.63 -28.75
N ASP A 22 -3.62 4.79 -30.06
CA ASP A 22 -2.65 4.24 -31.02
C ASP A 22 -1.23 4.81 -30.80
N VAL A 23 -1.13 6.10 -30.49
CA VAL A 23 0.15 6.74 -30.15
C VAL A 23 0.72 6.12 -28.87
N MET A 24 -0.09 5.90 -27.83
CA MET A 24 0.36 5.22 -26.59
C MET A 24 0.91 3.82 -26.90
N ALA A 25 0.18 3.04 -27.67
CA ALA A 25 0.58 1.68 -28.04
C ALA A 25 1.91 1.68 -28.81
N GLY A 26 2.06 2.59 -29.77
CA GLY A 26 3.29 2.76 -30.55
C GLY A 26 4.48 3.18 -29.69
N GLU A 27 4.31 4.18 -28.83
CA GLU A 27 5.39 4.74 -28.00
C GLU A 27 6.02 3.69 -27.06
N GLN A 28 5.22 2.78 -26.54
CA GLN A 28 5.67 1.76 -25.58
C GLN A 28 5.91 0.37 -26.21
N SER A 29 6.07 0.31 -27.55
CA SER A 29 6.36 -0.96 -28.24
C SER A 29 7.06 -0.74 -29.59
N SER A 30 6.59 -1.39 -30.64
CA SER A 30 7.03 -1.14 -32.01
C SER A 30 5.98 -0.29 -32.75
N GLY A 31 6.33 0.93 -33.08
CA GLY A 31 5.43 1.91 -33.71
C GLY A 31 5.91 3.34 -33.51
N THR A 32 7.12 3.64 -33.96
CA THR A 32 7.70 4.98 -33.86
C THR A 32 6.89 6.00 -34.67
N PHE A 33 6.98 7.27 -34.26
CA PHE A 33 6.29 8.40 -34.92
C PHE A 33 6.72 8.59 -36.40
N ALA A 34 7.82 7.97 -36.81
CA ALA A 34 8.30 7.94 -38.20
C ALA A 34 8.58 6.49 -38.63
N PRO A 35 8.35 6.14 -39.91
CA PRO A 35 8.68 4.82 -40.41
C PRO A 35 10.18 4.52 -40.28
N ILE A 36 10.53 3.40 -39.64
CA ILE A 36 11.89 2.92 -39.50
C ILE A 36 12.09 1.69 -40.43
N PRO A 37 13.14 1.59 -41.22
CA PRO A 37 13.35 0.47 -42.17
C PRO A 37 13.37 -0.92 -41.48
N GLY A 38 13.72 -0.99 -40.16
CA GLY A 38 13.71 -2.25 -39.37
C GLY A 38 12.35 -2.67 -38.84
N GLU A 39 11.34 -1.82 -38.90
CA GLU A 39 9.97 -2.14 -38.46
C GLU A 39 9.18 -2.89 -39.52
N THR A 40 9.51 -4.15 -39.74
CA THR A 40 8.77 -4.98 -40.69
C THR A 40 7.37 -5.31 -40.20
N VAL A 41 6.49 -5.74 -41.10
CA VAL A 41 5.13 -6.18 -40.76
C VAL A 41 5.16 -7.34 -39.77
N GLU A 42 6.07 -8.30 -39.96
CA GLU A 42 6.26 -9.45 -39.09
C GLU A 42 6.74 -9.06 -37.68
N LEU A 43 7.65 -8.08 -37.59
CA LEU A 43 8.11 -7.56 -36.31
C LEU A 43 6.95 -6.92 -35.57
N LYS A 44 6.20 -6.04 -36.21
CA LYS A 44 5.03 -5.39 -35.61
C LYS A 44 3.96 -6.40 -35.20
N ALA A 45 3.65 -7.38 -36.02
CA ALA A 45 2.69 -8.41 -35.69
C ALA A 45 3.07 -9.17 -34.40
N ARG A 46 4.36 -9.40 -34.18
CA ARG A 46 4.89 -10.11 -33.00
C ARG A 46 5.01 -9.22 -31.77
N SER A 47 5.46 -7.97 -31.93
CA SER A 47 5.96 -7.14 -30.80
C SER A 47 5.12 -5.90 -30.50
N ALA A 48 4.15 -5.53 -31.36
CA ALA A 48 3.35 -4.33 -31.13
C ALA A 48 2.41 -4.48 -29.93
N ALA A 49 2.34 -3.42 -29.17
CA ALA A 49 1.23 -3.23 -28.24
C ALA A 49 -0.08 -3.06 -29.04
N ARG A 50 -1.20 -3.36 -28.40
CA ARG A 50 -2.53 -3.26 -29.01
C ARG A 50 -3.47 -2.47 -28.13
N VAL A 51 -4.36 -1.72 -28.76
CA VAL A 51 -5.53 -1.18 -28.11
C VAL A 51 -6.59 -2.30 -28.10
N GLU A 52 -6.82 -2.89 -26.94
CA GLU A 52 -7.80 -3.99 -26.79
C GLU A 52 -9.23 -3.47 -26.59
N ALA A 53 -9.36 -2.31 -25.92
CA ALA A 53 -10.63 -1.66 -25.69
C ALA A 53 -10.46 -0.14 -25.59
N LEU A 54 -11.49 0.60 -26.01
CA LEU A 54 -11.61 2.02 -25.81
C LEU A 54 -13.08 2.35 -25.52
N GLU A 55 -13.33 2.99 -24.39
CA GLU A 55 -14.62 3.47 -23.94
C GLU A 55 -14.57 5.00 -23.87
N LEU A 56 -15.38 5.68 -24.67
CA LEU A 56 -15.51 7.13 -24.59
C LEU A 56 -16.29 7.51 -23.32
N LEU A 57 -15.76 8.48 -22.61
CA LEU A 57 -16.38 9.08 -21.43
C LEU A 57 -16.83 10.51 -21.74
N GLU A 58 -16.97 11.32 -20.68
CA GLU A 58 -17.41 12.70 -20.80
C GLU A 58 -16.40 13.59 -21.55
N GLU A 59 -16.93 14.67 -22.13
CA GLU A 59 -16.13 15.79 -22.59
C GLU A 59 -16.01 16.84 -21.48
N VAL A 60 -14.83 17.41 -21.29
CA VAL A 60 -14.54 18.47 -20.32
C VAL A 60 -14.19 19.76 -21.03
N ALA A 61 -14.60 20.88 -20.46
CA ALA A 61 -14.51 22.20 -21.11
C ALA A 61 -13.08 22.76 -21.20
N SER A 62 -12.12 22.16 -20.46
CA SER A 62 -10.73 22.60 -20.41
C SER A 62 -9.80 21.47 -20.04
N PRO A 63 -8.51 21.53 -20.45
CA PRO A 63 -7.50 20.55 -20.08
C PRO A 63 -7.32 20.46 -18.55
N SER A 64 -7.21 19.22 -18.02
CA SER A 64 -6.95 18.98 -16.60
C SER A 64 -5.50 19.28 -16.20
N LEU A 65 -4.55 19.07 -17.11
CA LEU A 65 -3.12 19.29 -16.87
C LEU A 65 -2.53 20.24 -17.89
N PRO A 66 -1.51 21.04 -17.50
CA PRO A 66 -0.79 21.90 -18.44
C PRO A 66 0.12 21.10 -19.37
N GLY A 67 0.64 21.76 -20.40
CA GLY A 67 1.69 21.25 -21.28
C GLY A 67 1.23 20.35 -22.43
N SER A 68 -0.06 20.08 -22.56
CA SER A 68 -0.61 19.40 -23.74
C SER A 68 -0.69 20.33 -24.96
N ILE A 69 -0.98 19.76 -26.14
CA ILE A 69 -1.26 20.53 -27.37
C ILE A 69 -2.61 21.25 -27.34
N ALA A 70 -3.36 21.12 -26.28
CA ALA A 70 -4.64 21.78 -26.10
C ALA A 70 -4.47 23.30 -26.10
N ALA A 71 -5.24 24.00 -26.94
CA ALA A 71 -5.33 25.45 -26.83
C ALA A 71 -6.02 25.84 -25.51
N PRO A 72 -5.70 26.99 -24.92
CA PRO A 72 -6.39 27.46 -23.73
C PRO A 72 -7.92 27.51 -23.96
N GLY A 73 -8.68 26.85 -23.07
CA GLY A 73 -10.14 26.78 -23.17
C GLY A 73 -10.69 25.85 -24.25
N SER A 74 -9.87 25.00 -24.88
CA SER A 74 -10.39 23.94 -25.75
C SER A 74 -10.95 22.78 -24.91
N ALA A 75 -12.07 22.22 -25.38
CA ALA A 75 -12.65 21.02 -24.82
C ALA A 75 -11.70 19.82 -25.00
N CYS A 76 -11.69 18.93 -24.04
CA CYS A 76 -10.95 17.67 -24.08
C CYS A 76 -11.91 16.49 -23.86
N ARG A 77 -11.60 15.38 -24.50
CA ARG A 77 -12.36 14.14 -24.36
C ARG A 77 -11.62 13.19 -23.44
N ARG A 78 -12.38 12.57 -22.55
CA ARG A 78 -11.90 11.48 -21.70
C ARG A 78 -12.25 10.14 -22.29
N ALA A 79 -11.38 9.18 -22.10
CA ALA A 79 -11.64 7.80 -22.48
C ALA A 79 -10.95 6.86 -21.49
N ARG A 80 -11.53 5.67 -21.34
CA ARG A 80 -10.85 4.54 -20.71
C ARG A 80 -10.25 3.69 -21.82
N VAL A 81 -8.98 3.37 -21.71
CA VAL A 81 -8.22 2.62 -22.73
C VAL A 81 -7.58 1.40 -22.09
N THR A 82 -7.74 0.23 -22.70
CA THR A 82 -6.97 -0.97 -22.38
C THR A 82 -5.90 -1.19 -23.42
N LEU A 83 -4.64 -1.15 -23.00
CA LEU A 83 -3.50 -1.57 -23.82
C LEU A 83 -3.02 -2.94 -23.41
N SER A 84 -2.48 -3.69 -24.37
CA SER A 84 -1.81 -4.95 -24.09
C SER A 84 -0.46 -5.08 -24.79
N TRP A 85 0.47 -5.79 -24.17
CA TRP A 85 1.79 -6.11 -24.71
C TRP A 85 2.02 -7.62 -24.74
N PRO A 86 2.68 -8.16 -25.77
CA PRO A 86 3.14 -9.53 -25.72
C PRO A 86 4.06 -9.75 -24.52
N LEU A 87 3.87 -10.85 -23.78
CA LEU A 87 4.74 -11.21 -22.67
C LEU A 87 6.21 -11.33 -23.13
N ASP A 88 6.45 -11.78 -24.33
CA ASP A 88 7.78 -11.94 -24.94
C ASP A 88 8.58 -10.63 -25.00
N ASN A 89 7.92 -9.45 -25.03
CA ASN A 89 8.60 -8.16 -25.05
C ASN A 89 9.34 -7.87 -23.76
N ILE A 90 8.85 -8.36 -22.62
CA ILE A 90 9.27 -7.97 -21.29
C ILE A 90 9.74 -9.21 -20.50
N GLY A 91 9.20 -10.39 -20.83
CA GLY A 91 9.28 -11.57 -19.96
C GLY A 91 8.52 -11.32 -18.67
N THR A 92 8.99 -11.93 -17.60
CA THR A 92 8.43 -11.73 -16.26
C THR A 92 9.21 -10.69 -15.45
N ASP A 93 9.91 -9.77 -16.09
CA ASP A 93 10.67 -8.71 -15.41
C ASP A 93 9.73 -7.62 -14.87
N LEU A 94 9.58 -7.58 -13.54
CA LEU A 94 8.71 -6.62 -12.85
C LEU A 94 9.21 -5.16 -12.97
N ILE A 95 10.52 -4.96 -13.10
CA ILE A 95 11.11 -3.63 -13.31
C ILE A 95 10.85 -3.17 -14.74
N GLY A 96 11.09 -4.03 -15.71
CA GLY A 96 10.78 -3.78 -17.11
C GLY A 96 9.29 -3.56 -17.35
N LEU A 97 8.43 -4.28 -16.63
CA LEU A 97 6.99 -4.07 -16.67
C LEU A 97 6.62 -2.64 -16.22
N MET A 98 7.18 -2.16 -15.11
CA MET A 98 6.91 -0.79 -14.64
C MET A 98 7.33 0.24 -15.69
N ALA A 99 8.49 0.07 -16.32
CA ALA A 99 8.95 0.93 -17.40
C ALA A 99 8.02 0.87 -18.63
N THR A 100 7.47 -0.30 -18.95
CA THR A 100 6.60 -0.50 -20.11
C THR A 100 5.23 0.16 -19.93
N VAL A 101 4.58 -0.02 -18.77
CA VAL A 101 3.24 0.51 -18.55
C VAL A 101 3.21 2.00 -18.21
N SER A 102 4.31 2.57 -17.77
CA SER A 102 4.41 4.00 -17.47
C SER A 102 5.30 4.76 -18.46
N GLY A 103 6.54 4.37 -18.57
CA GLY A 103 7.54 4.91 -19.52
C GLY A 103 7.40 6.41 -19.82
N ASN A 104 7.48 6.75 -21.10
CA ASN A 104 7.33 8.11 -21.60
C ASN A 104 5.87 8.57 -21.75
N LEU A 105 4.88 7.72 -21.45
CA LEU A 105 3.46 8.03 -21.71
C LEU A 105 3.01 9.34 -21.07
N PHE A 106 3.48 9.61 -19.84
CA PHE A 106 3.12 10.82 -19.09
C PHE A 106 3.74 12.11 -19.62
N GLU A 107 4.70 12.02 -20.57
CA GLU A 107 5.35 13.15 -21.19
C GLU A 107 4.76 13.50 -22.57
N LEU A 108 3.88 12.65 -23.10
CA LEU A 108 3.26 12.84 -24.41
C LEU A 108 2.33 14.05 -24.42
N LYS A 109 2.62 15.02 -25.29
CA LYS A 109 1.83 16.27 -25.42
C LYS A 109 0.39 16.06 -25.92
N GLN A 110 0.07 14.90 -26.45
CA GLN A 110 -1.28 14.52 -26.86
C GLN A 110 -2.26 14.44 -25.68
N PHE A 111 -1.75 14.28 -24.47
CA PHE A 111 -2.59 14.09 -23.28
C PHE A 111 -2.62 15.34 -22.41
N SER A 112 -3.82 15.75 -22.04
CA SER A 112 -4.08 16.68 -20.94
C SER A 112 -4.48 15.96 -19.65
N GLY A 113 -4.41 14.65 -19.64
CA GLY A 113 -4.55 13.76 -18.49
C GLY A 113 -4.21 12.34 -18.87
N LEU A 114 -3.50 11.65 -17.99
CA LEU A 114 -3.19 10.22 -18.13
C LEU A 114 -3.01 9.61 -16.75
N ARG A 115 -3.76 8.54 -16.46
CA ARG A 115 -3.69 7.81 -15.21
C ARG A 115 -3.77 6.31 -15.44
N ILE A 116 -2.88 5.54 -14.83
CA ILE A 116 -2.94 4.08 -14.83
C ILE A 116 -3.99 3.64 -13.82
N LEU A 117 -4.97 2.86 -14.27
CA LEU A 117 -6.10 2.41 -13.44
C LEU A 117 -5.89 1.01 -12.89
N ASP A 118 -5.47 0.07 -13.73
CA ASP A 118 -5.27 -1.33 -13.35
C ASP A 118 -4.23 -2.02 -14.24
N ILE A 119 -3.75 -3.18 -13.79
CA ILE A 119 -2.83 -4.04 -14.53
C ILE A 119 -3.28 -5.49 -14.34
N ARG A 120 -3.35 -6.25 -15.43
CA ARG A 120 -3.63 -7.68 -15.45
C ARG A 120 -2.43 -8.43 -15.98
N LEU A 121 -1.96 -9.38 -15.21
CA LEU A 121 -0.73 -10.12 -15.47
C LEU A 121 -1.04 -11.59 -15.76
N PRO A 122 -0.33 -12.23 -16.72
CA PRO A 122 -0.44 -13.66 -16.95
C PRO A 122 0.18 -14.49 -15.81
N GLU A 123 -0.24 -15.75 -15.71
CA GLU A 123 0.21 -16.72 -14.69
C GLU A 123 1.74 -16.90 -14.64
N ALA A 124 2.46 -16.60 -15.71
CA ALA A 124 3.92 -16.62 -15.74
C ALA A 124 4.55 -15.73 -14.64
N PHE A 125 3.90 -14.62 -14.27
CA PHE A 125 4.37 -13.78 -13.16
C PHE A 125 4.21 -14.48 -11.79
N ALA A 126 3.14 -15.25 -11.60
CA ALA A 126 2.97 -16.05 -10.38
C ALA A 126 4.08 -17.08 -10.20
N ALA A 127 4.57 -17.65 -11.29
CA ALA A 127 5.69 -18.61 -11.28
C ALA A 127 7.04 -17.92 -11.00
N ALA A 128 7.22 -16.65 -11.43
CA ALA A 128 8.49 -15.92 -11.33
C ALA A 128 8.71 -15.23 -9.97
N TYR A 129 7.63 -14.94 -9.23
CA TYR A 129 7.69 -14.21 -7.96
C TYR A 129 7.00 -14.98 -6.84
N ASP A 130 7.61 -15.00 -5.66
CA ASP A 130 7.04 -15.67 -4.49
C ASP A 130 5.79 -14.94 -3.95
N GLY A 131 5.71 -13.62 -4.16
CA GLY A 131 4.69 -12.77 -3.53
C GLY A 131 4.90 -12.66 -2.03
N PRO A 132 3.86 -12.27 -1.26
CA PRO A 132 3.92 -12.20 0.20
C PRO A 132 4.25 -13.56 0.80
N LYS A 133 5.34 -13.63 1.58
CA LYS A 133 5.78 -14.90 2.20
C LYS A 133 4.91 -15.29 3.39
N PHE A 134 4.37 -14.32 4.08
CA PHE A 134 3.52 -14.51 5.27
C PHE A 134 2.07 -14.14 4.97
N GLY A 135 1.85 -13.07 4.26
CA GLY A 135 0.51 -12.60 3.89
C GLY A 135 -0.40 -12.44 5.11
N ILE A 136 -1.68 -12.74 4.95
CA ILE A 136 -2.69 -12.60 6.01
C ILE A 136 -2.51 -13.66 7.10
N SER A 137 -2.45 -14.94 6.71
CA SER A 137 -2.40 -16.06 7.67
C SER A 137 -1.10 -16.09 8.48
N GLY A 138 0.05 -15.86 7.84
CA GLY A 138 1.34 -15.81 8.52
C GLY A 138 1.44 -14.62 9.47
N THR A 139 0.88 -13.46 9.10
CA THR A 139 0.78 -12.28 9.97
C THR A 139 -0.05 -12.57 11.21
N ARG A 140 -1.24 -13.16 11.05
CA ARG A 140 -2.11 -13.57 12.16
C ARG A 140 -1.40 -14.55 13.10
N SER A 141 -0.76 -15.56 12.55
CA SER A 141 -0.01 -16.56 13.33
C SER A 141 1.12 -15.93 14.16
N LEU A 142 1.88 -15.00 13.57
CA LEU A 142 2.99 -14.31 14.26
C LEU A 142 2.49 -13.32 15.32
N ALA A 143 1.34 -12.70 15.11
CA ALA A 143 0.71 -11.79 16.07
C ALA A 143 -0.10 -12.52 17.15
N GLY A 144 -0.42 -13.81 16.96
CA GLY A 144 -1.26 -14.58 17.87
C GLY A 144 -2.71 -14.10 17.89
N VAL A 145 -3.24 -13.64 16.74
CA VAL A 145 -4.60 -13.09 16.59
C VAL A 145 -5.35 -13.90 15.53
N ASP A 146 -6.16 -14.86 15.98
CA ASP A 146 -6.85 -15.79 15.07
C ASP A 146 -8.06 -15.15 14.38
N ALA A 147 -8.73 -14.19 15.02
CA ALA A 147 -9.94 -13.53 14.51
C ALA A 147 -9.97 -12.04 14.86
N GLY A 148 -10.79 -11.28 14.13
CA GLY A 148 -10.88 -9.83 14.26
C GLY A 148 -9.68 -9.10 13.63
N PRO A 149 -9.63 -7.77 13.68
CA PRO A 149 -8.49 -7.00 13.23
C PRO A 149 -7.32 -7.11 14.20
N LEU A 150 -6.09 -6.91 13.69
CA LEU A 150 -4.97 -6.61 14.56
C LEU A 150 -5.08 -5.15 15.01
N ILE A 151 -5.18 -4.93 16.32
CA ILE A 151 -5.17 -3.58 16.90
C ILE A 151 -3.73 -3.09 16.97
N GLY A 152 -3.45 -2.01 16.26
CA GLY A 152 -2.10 -1.50 16.08
C GLY A 152 -1.93 -0.01 16.34
N THR A 153 -0.68 0.39 16.54
CA THR A 153 -0.31 1.81 16.66
C THR A 153 1.04 2.10 16.02
N ILE A 154 1.36 3.38 15.95
CA ILE A 154 2.63 3.92 15.50
C ILE A 154 3.30 4.58 16.70
N ILE A 155 4.60 4.34 16.89
CA ILE A 155 5.38 5.06 17.93
C ILE A 155 5.23 6.56 17.73
N LYS A 156 4.89 7.25 18.81
CA LYS A 156 4.75 8.71 18.88
C LYS A 156 5.48 9.27 20.12
N PRO A 157 6.10 10.47 20.01
CA PRO A 157 6.25 11.31 18.81
C PRO A 157 7.03 10.62 17.68
N SER A 158 6.83 11.08 16.44
CA SER A 158 7.40 10.46 15.21
C SER A 158 8.92 10.40 15.21
N VAL A 159 9.57 11.36 15.84
CA VAL A 159 11.02 11.48 16.00
C VAL A 159 11.36 12.05 17.38
N GLY A 160 12.61 11.84 17.84
CA GLY A 160 13.14 12.47 19.04
C GLY A 160 13.24 11.55 20.25
N LEU A 161 12.52 10.41 20.28
CA LEU A 161 12.68 9.44 21.37
C LEU A 161 14.01 8.69 21.22
N SER A 162 14.77 8.59 22.30
CA SER A 162 15.91 7.66 22.41
C SER A 162 15.47 6.20 22.34
N ALA A 163 16.42 5.29 22.22
CA ALA A 163 16.12 3.85 22.25
C ALA A 163 15.43 3.42 23.55
N ALA A 164 15.85 3.97 24.68
CA ALA A 164 15.25 3.67 26.00
C ALA A 164 13.82 4.22 26.12
N GLU A 165 13.57 5.44 25.67
CA GLU A 165 12.22 6.05 25.67
C GLU A 165 11.29 5.32 24.71
N THR A 166 11.78 4.90 23.53
CA THR A 166 11.00 4.06 22.60
C THR A 166 10.64 2.74 23.26
N ALA A 167 11.57 2.06 23.92
CA ALA A 167 11.32 0.82 24.64
C ALA A 167 10.31 0.99 25.78
N ALA A 168 10.35 2.11 26.51
CA ALA A 168 9.38 2.42 27.56
C ALA A 168 7.95 2.59 26.99
N ALA A 169 7.81 3.32 25.86
CA ALA A 169 6.52 3.45 25.18
C ALA A 169 5.99 2.10 24.69
N VAL A 170 6.87 1.24 24.17
CA VAL A 170 6.50 -0.14 23.77
C VAL A 170 6.05 -0.95 24.98
N ALA A 171 6.73 -0.85 26.14
CA ALA A 171 6.33 -1.55 27.37
C ALA A 171 4.89 -1.20 27.76
N GLU A 172 4.53 0.07 27.77
CA GLU A 172 3.17 0.54 28.10
C GLU A 172 2.14 -0.05 27.11
N LEU A 173 2.41 -0.05 25.82
CA LEU A 173 1.53 -0.61 24.81
C LEU A 173 1.38 -2.14 24.93
N LEU A 174 2.43 -2.85 25.29
CA LEU A 174 2.37 -4.30 25.52
C LEU A 174 1.47 -4.64 26.73
N GLU A 175 1.59 -3.89 27.84
CA GLU A 175 0.70 -4.05 28.99
C GLU A 175 -0.77 -3.75 28.64
N ALA A 176 -1.01 -2.84 27.70
CA ALA A 176 -2.32 -2.57 27.14
C ALA A 176 -2.88 -3.71 26.26
N GLY A 177 -2.07 -4.70 25.93
CA GLY A 177 -2.48 -5.84 25.09
C GLY A 177 -2.59 -5.53 23.60
N ILE A 178 -1.77 -4.63 23.10
CA ILE A 178 -1.70 -4.30 21.66
C ILE A 178 -1.18 -5.48 20.84
N ASP A 179 -1.64 -5.61 19.60
CA ASP A 179 -1.24 -6.71 18.70
C ASP A 179 -0.11 -6.32 17.74
N PHE A 180 -0.09 -5.04 17.31
CA PHE A 180 0.85 -4.55 16.31
C PHE A 180 1.39 -3.16 16.66
N ILE A 181 2.70 -2.99 16.58
CA ILE A 181 3.38 -1.69 16.75
C ILE A 181 4.31 -1.50 15.55
N LYS A 182 4.46 -0.27 15.08
CA LYS A 182 5.48 0.05 14.08
C LYS A 182 6.28 1.29 14.46
N ASP A 183 7.54 1.33 14.04
CA ASP A 183 8.30 2.59 13.96
C ASP A 183 7.54 3.61 13.11
N ASP A 184 7.75 4.89 13.38
CA ASP A 184 7.35 5.92 12.43
C ASP A 184 8.21 5.83 11.15
N GLU A 185 7.67 6.19 10.00
CA GLU A 185 8.40 6.18 8.73
C GLU A 185 9.59 7.14 8.69
N LEU A 186 9.63 8.10 9.60
CA LEU A 186 10.74 9.03 9.78
C LEU A 186 11.83 8.49 10.71
N GLN A 187 11.56 7.42 11.44
CA GLN A 187 12.44 6.80 12.42
C GLN A 187 13.15 5.59 11.81
N ALA A 188 14.19 5.80 10.99
CA ALA A 188 15.01 4.71 10.47
C ALA A 188 16.28 4.53 11.33
N ASP A 189 17.24 5.44 11.24
CA ASP A 189 18.54 5.33 11.91
C ASP A 189 19.09 6.72 12.27
N GLY A 190 18.34 7.46 13.06
CA GLY A 190 18.75 8.80 13.52
C GLY A 190 19.83 8.74 14.63
N TRP A 191 20.74 9.68 14.67
CA TRP A 191 21.83 9.72 15.68
C TRP A 191 21.33 9.77 17.13
N TYR A 192 20.13 10.31 17.36
CA TYR A 192 19.50 10.33 18.69
C TYR A 192 18.93 8.98 19.10
N CYS A 193 18.71 8.08 18.15
CA CYS A 193 18.17 6.73 18.36
C CYS A 193 18.74 5.76 17.31
N PRO A 194 20.01 5.34 17.47
CA PRO A 194 20.62 4.41 16.53
C PRO A 194 19.82 3.12 16.40
N PHE A 195 19.71 2.63 15.17
CA PHE A 195 18.86 1.47 14.85
C PHE A 195 19.18 0.26 15.74
N ASP A 196 20.46 -0.06 15.89
CA ASP A 196 20.91 -1.25 16.63
C ASP A 196 20.55 -1.16 18.12
N GLU A 197 20.65 0.02 18.72
CA GLU A 197 20.26 0.26 20.11
C GLU A 197 18.74 0.14 20.29
N ARG A 198 17.97 0.73 19.38
CA ARG A 198 16.50 0.67 19.40
C ARG A 198 16.01 -0.76 19.30
N VAL A 199 16.53 -1.55 18.33
CA VAL A 199 16.12 -2.95 18.17
C VAL A 199 16.38 -3.74 19.45
N LYS A 200 17.57 -3.64 20.03
CA LYS A 200 17.92 -4.36 21.25
C LYS A 200 17.04 -3.96 22.43
N ALA A 201 16.85 -2.66 22.66
CA ALA A 201 16.03 -2.14 23.75
C ALA A 201 14.56 -2.56 23.63
N VAL A 202 13.96 -2.41 22.46
CA VAL A 202 12.55 -2.78 22.19
C VAL A 202 12.38 -4.30 22.29
N MET A 203 13.29 -5.10 21.70
CA MET A 203 13.18 -6.55 21.75
C MET A 203 13.40 -7.11 23.14
N GLN A 204 14.21 -6.48 23.99
CA GLN A 204 14.34 -6.85 25.39
C GLN A 204 12.99 -6.73 26.13
N VAL A 205 12.28 -5.64 25.91
CA VAL A 205 10.94 -5.41 26.51
C VAL A 205 9.92 -6.42 25.99
N ILE A 206 9.88 -6.65 24.66
CA ILE A 206 8.96 -7.62 24.07
C ILE A 206 9.21 -9.03 24.59
N ARG A 207 10.49 -9.45 24.69
CA ARG A 207 10.85 -10.76 25.25
C ARG A 207 10.42 -10.90 26.70
N SER A 208 10.72 -9.90 27.53
CA SER A 208 10.34 -9.91 28.96
C SER A 208 8.83 -9.99 29.15
N HIS A 209 8.07 -9.22 28.36
CA HIS A 209 6.61 -9.28 28.38
C HIS A 209 6.10 -10.66 27.93
N SER A 210 6.63 -11.20 26.83
CA SER A 210 6.23 -12.50 26.31
C SER A 210 6.52 -13.64 27.28
N GLN A 211 7.67 -13.63 27.95
CA GLN A 211 8.01 -14.62 28.98
C GLN A 211 7.04 -14.60 30.16
N ARG A 212 6.54 -13.42 30.55
CA ARG A 212 5.63 -13.23 31.66
C ARG A 212 4.18 -13.55 31.33
N THR A 213 3.74 -13.23 30.11
CA THR A 213 2.31 -13.26 29.73
C THR A 213 1.96 -14.32 28.69
N GLY A 214 2.96 -14.90 28.01
CA GLY A 214 2.74 -15.77 26.85
C GLY A 214 2.32 -15.03 25.56
N ARG A 215 2.14 -13.70 25.60
CA ARG A 215 1.73 -12.87 24.45
C ARG A 215 2.93 -12.15 23.84
N LYS A 216 2.94 -12.05 22.52
CA LYS A 216 3.97 -11.35 21.76
C LYS A 216 3.32 -10.44 20.73
N ALA A 217 3.46 -9.12 20.91
CA ALA A 217 3.04 -8.19 19.88
C ALA A 217 4.03 -8.20 18.70
N MET A 218 3.52 -8.00 17.51
CA MET A 218 4.35 -7.78 16.31
C MET A 218 4.91 -6.35 16.33
N PHE A 219 6.23 -6.19 16.10
CA PHE A 219 6.85 -4.88 15.95
C PHE A 219 7.52 -4.76 14.57
N ALA A 220 7.08 -3.81 13.76
CA ALA A 220 7.63 -3.53 12.44
C ALA A 220 8.74 -2.47 12.55
N PHE A 221 9.99 -2.91 12.61
CA PHE A 221 11.17 -2.03 12.64
C PHE A 221 11.44 -1.40 11.28
N ASN A 222 11.63 -0.09 11.23
CA ASN A 222 11.89 0.64 10.00
C ASN A 222 13.34 0.42 9.54
N VAL A 223 13.52 -0.49 8.58
CA VAL A 223 14.82 -0.84 8.00
C VAL A 223 15.19 0.02 6.80
N THR A 224 14.34 0.97 6.37
CA THR A 224 14.55 1.80 5.18
C THR A 224 15.98 2.32 5.08
N GLY A 225 16.62 2.06 3.95
CA GLY A 225 18.00 2.44 3.67
C GLY A 225 18.46 1.87 2.32
N GLU A 226 19.75 1.87 2.08
CA GLU A 226 20.34 1.15 0.95
C GLU A 226 20.19 -0.36 1.12
N VAL A 227 20.28 -1.12 0.02
CA VAL A 227 19.97 -2.56 0.00
C VAL A 227 20.77 -3.33 1.06
N ASP A 228 22.09 -3.10 1.15
CA ASP A 228 22.91 -3.81 2.11
C ASP A 228 22.66 -3.36 3.55
N GLN A 229 22.32 -2.09 3.76
CA GLN A 229 21.87 -1.60 5.07
C GLN A 229 20.55 -2.23 5.48
N MET A 230 19.58 -2.34 4.57
CA MET A 230 18.29 -3.00 4.85
C MET A 230 18.49 -4.47 5.23
N ARG A 231 19.35 -5.19 4.51
CA ARG A 231 19.68 -6.59 4.83
C ARG A 231 20.34 -6.73 6.20
N ARG A 232 21.36 -5.92 6.50
CA ARG A 232 22.02 -5.91 7.81
C ARG A 232 21.03 -5.60 8.95
N ARG A 233 20.18 -4.60 8.77
CA ARG A 233 19.15 -4.23 9.75
C ARG A 233 18.13 -5.35 9.94
N HIS A 234 17.69 -5.97 8.85
CA HIS A 234 16.83 -7.15 8.90
C HIS A 234 17.46 -8.28 9.70
N ASP A 235 18.73 -8.60 9.44
CA ASP A 235 19.43 -9.69 10.12
C ASP A 235 19.56 -9.44 11.62
N LEU A 236 19.77 -8.18 12.03
CA LEU A 236 19.77 -7.81 13.43
C LEU A 236 18.37 -8.01 14.06
N VAL A 237 17.31 -7.57 13.39
CA VAL A 237 15.93 -7.77 13.87
C VAL A 237 15.63 -9.25 14.03
N LEU A 238 16.01 -10.06 13.05
CA LEU A 238 15.85 -11.52 13.08
C LEU A 238 16.62 -12.15 14.24
N ALA A 239 17.90 -11.79 14.40
CA ALA A 239 18.75 -12.30 15.46
C ALA A 239 18.25 -11.96 16.87
N GLU A 240 17.64 -10.79 17.05
CA GLU A 240 16.98 -10.36 18.29
C GLU A 240 15.57 -11.00 18.48
N GLY A 241 15.13 -11.85 17.56
CA GLY A 241 13.83 -12.52 17.61
C GLY A 241 12.65 -11.61 17.28
N GLY A 242 12.88 -10.57 16.49
CA GLY A 242 11.83 -9.69 15.96
C GLY A 242 10.87 -10.42 15.02
N THR A 243 9.72 -9.81 14.72
CA THR A 243 8.61 -10.45 14.02
C THR A 243 8.20 -9.74 12.73
N CYS A 244 8.75 -8.54 12.45
CA CYS A 244 8.40 -7.78 11.25
C CYS A 244 9.44 -6.69 10.97
N VAL A 245 9.61 -6.35 9.71
CA VAL A 245 10.37 -5.17 9.26
C VAL A 245 9.48 -4.27 8.42
N MET A 246 9.77 -2.97 8.39
CA MET A 246 9.06 -1.99 7.58
C MET A 246 10.02 -1.35 6.58
N ALA A 247 9.53 -1.12 5.35
CA ALA A 247 10.23 -0.33 4.34
C ALA A 247 9.32 0.74 3.75
N SER A 248 9.87 1.95 3.54
CA SER A 248 9.23 3.05 2.81
C SER A 248 9.33 2.79 1.31
N LEU A 249 8.26 2.24 0.71
CA LEU A 249 8.26 1.66 -0.63
C LEU A 249 8.77 2.63 -1.70
N ASN A 250 8.22 3.84 -1.75
CA ASN A 250 8.63 4.84 -2.74
C ASN A 250 10.06 5.35 -2.55
N SER A 251 10.62 5.24 -1.33
CA SER A 251 12.00 5.65 -1.04
C SER A 251 13.01 4.60 -1.47
N VAL A 252 12.73 3.31 -1.20
CA VAL A 252 13.66 2.22 -1.54
C VAL A 252 13.53 1.77 -3.01
N GLY A 253 12.40 2.05 -3.62
CA GLY A 253 12.10 1.62 -4.99
C GLY A 253 11.89 0.11 -5.12
N LEU A 254 11.38 -0.30 -6.28
CA LEU A 254 11.01 -1.69 -6.52
C LEU A 254 12.23 -2.63 -6.48
N SER A 255 13.35 -2.22 -7.08
CA SER A 255 14.60 -2.99 -7.04
C SER A 255 15.17 -3.16 -5.64
N GLY A 256 15.11 -2.08 -4.82
CA GLY A 256 15.54 -2.13 -3.42
C GLY A 256 14.68 -3.08 -2.60
N LEU A 257 13.36 -3.04 -2.79
CA LEU A 257 12.45 -3.95 -2.12
C LEU A 257 12.67 -5.40 -2.53
N LEU A 258 12.81 -5.70 -3.82
CA LEU A 258 13.12 -7.06 -4.29
C LEU A 258 14.44 -7.57 -3.68
N GLY A 259 15.44 -6.68 -3.54
CA GLY A 259 16.68 -7.00 -2.85
C GLY A 259 16.49 -7.38 -1.38
N LEU A 260 15.58 -6.69 -0.67
CA LEU A 260 15.20 -7.02 0.71
C LEU A 260 14.37 -8.30 0.77
N THR A 261 13.34 -8.44 -0.06
CA THR A 261 12.38 -9.56 -0.01
C THR A 261 13.06 -10.92 -0.25
N ARG A 262 13.98 -10.98 -1.21
CA ARG A 262 14.74 -12.22 -1.49
C ARG A 262 15.58 -12.66 -0.30
N HIS A 263 16.02 -11.73 0.54
CA HIS A 263 16.80 -11.96 1.74
C HIS A 263 15.93 -12.21 2.98
N SER A 264 14.73 -11.58 3.05
CA SER A 264 13.92 -11.53 4.27
C SER A 264 13.36 -12.89 4.68
N GLN A 265 13.47 -13.16 5.98
CA GLN A 265 12.82 -14.25 6.71
C GLN A 265 11.73 -13.71 7.67
N LEU A 266 11.39 -12.43 7.55
CA LEU A 266 10.38 -11.74 8.35
C LEU A 266 9.33 -11.11 7.42
N PRO A 267 8.08 -10.94 7.87
CA PRO A 267 7.08 -10.16 7.15
C PRO A 267 7.58 -8.74 6.84
N ILE A 268 7.23 -8.25 5.67
CA ILE A 268 7.57 -6.90 5.24
C ILE A 268 6.31 -6.03 5.28
N HIS A 269 6.34 -5.02 6.14
CA HIS A 269 5.33 -3.99 6.24
C HIS A 269 5.66 -2.86 5.25
N GLY A 270 4.88 -2.74 4.17
CA GLY A 270 5.08 -1.75 3.12
C GLY A 270 4.43 -0.42 3.46
N HIS A 271 5.24 0.59 3.80
CA HIS A 271 4.74 1.94 4.02
C HIS A 271 4.71 2.75 2.73
N ARG A 272 3.57 3.39 2.42
CA ARG A 272 3.33 4.10 1.16
C ARG A 272 3.63 5.60 1.21
N ASN A 273 4.44 6.09 2.15
CA ASN A 273 4.83 7.50 2.18
C ASN A 273 5.36 7.98 0.82
N GLY A 274 5.03 9.21 0.45
CA GLY A 274 5.24 9.71 -0.92
C GLY A 274 4.12 9.34 -1.91
N TRP A 275 3.16 8.51 -1.56
CA TRP A 275 2.04 8.15 -2.46
C TRP A 275 1.29 9.38 -3.02
N GLY A 276 1.17 10.45 -2.23
CA GLY A 276 0.46 11.65 -2.63
C GLY A 276 0.99 12.30 -3.91
N TYR A 277 2.29 12.25 -4.18
CA TYR A 277 2.83 12.82 -5.42
C TYR A 277 2.54 11.97 -6.66
N LEU A 278 2.22 10.68 -6.49
CA LEU A 278 1.82 9.78 -7.58
C LEU A 278 0.31 9.79 -7.86
N SER A 279 -0.52 10.29 -6.94
CA SER A 279 -1.96 10.05 -6.99
C SER A 279 -2.85 11.28 -6.76
N ARG A 280 -2.28 12.40 -6.24
CA ARG A 280 -3.06 13.57 -5.80
C ARG A 280 -3.84 14.24 -6.94
N ALA A 281 -3.27 14.32 -8.13
CA ALA A 281 -3.95 14.84 -9.31
C ALA A 281 -4.86 13.75 -9.90
N PRO A 282 -6.18 13.97 -10.04
CA PRO A 282 -7.10 12.94 -10.50
C PRO A 282 -6.78 12.40 -11.90
N MET A 283 -6.23 13.27 -12.77
CA MET A 283 -5.90 12.95 -14.15
C MET A 283 -4.40 12.70 -14.37
N LEU A 284 -3.63 12.35 -13.31
CA LEU A 284 -2.20 12.07 -13.43
C LEU A 284 -1.79 10.93 -12.50
N GLY A 285 -0.88 10.09 -12.99
CA GLY A 285 -0.17 9.10 -12.18
C GLY A 285 -0.88 7.75 -12.09
N TRP A 286 -1.05 7.23 -10.87
CA TRP A 286 -1.44 5.85 -10.62
C TRP A 286 -2.70 5.75 -9.76
N SER A 287 -3.55 4.75 -10.04
CA SER A 287 -4.46 4.22 -9.04
C SER A 287 -3.68 3.36 -8.04
N TYR A 288 -4.18 3.26 -6.81
CA TYR A 288 -3.58 2.35 -5.84
C TYR A 288 -3.76 0.87 -6.24
N ILE A 289 -4.85 0.54 -6.92
CA ILE A 289 -5.15 -0.80 -7.45
C ILE A 289 -4.02 -1.30 -8.34
N ALA A 290 -3.57 -0.51 -9.31
CA ALA A 290 -2.46 -0.86 -10.18
C ALA A 290 -1.12 -0.87 -9.42
N TRP A 291 -0.85 0.18 -8.65
CA TRP A 291 0.44 0.37 -7.97
C TRP A 291 0.74 -0.73 -6.95
N GLN A 292 -0.24 -1.13 -6.13
CA GLN A 292 -0.02 -2.12 -5.09
C GLN A 292 0.30 -3.53 -5.64
N LYS A 293 -0.12 -3.86 -6.87
CA LYS A 293 0.17 -5.16 -7.50
C LYS A 293 1.67 -5.40 -7.67
N PHE A 294 2.44 -4.37 -8.01
CA PHE A 294 3.90 -4.45 -8.07
C PHE A 294 4.51 -4.84 -6.73
N TRP A 295 4.04 -4.23 -5.66
CA TRP A 295 4.58 -4.45 -4.33
C TRP A 295 4.16 -5.79 -3.73
N ARG A 296 2.94 -6.24 -4.02
CA ARG A 296 2.49 -7.59 -3.67
C ARG A 296 3.34 -8.64 -4.37
N LEU A 297 3.57 -8.53 -5.66
CA LEU A 297 4.49 -9.42 -6.39
C LEU A 297 5.91 -9.35 -5.84
N ALA A 298 6.37 -8.15 -5.50
CA ALA A 298 7.69 -7.98 -4.89
C ALA A 298 7.78 -8.53 -3.45
N GLY A 299 6.67 -8.99 -2.84
CA GLY A 299 6.67 -9.74 -1.59
C GLY A 299 6.34 -8.92 -0.34
N VAL A 300 5.58 -7.83 -0.47
CA VAL A 300 5.08 -7.06 0.68
C VAL A 300 3.91 -7.79 1.33
N ASP A 301 3.98 -8.03 2.63
CA ASP A 301 2.97 -8.75 3.41
C ASP A 301 1.85 -7.84 3.93
N HIS A 302 2.19 -6.58 4.28
CA HIS A 302 1.24 -5.59 4.78
C HIS A 302 1.29 -4.34 3.92
N MET A 303 0.11 -3.87 3.45
CA MET A 303 -0.01 -2.72 2.56
C MET A 303 -0.81 -1.59 3.19
N HIS A 304 -0.21 -0.41 3.40
CA HIS A 304 -0.94 0.77 3.85
C HIS A 304 -1.98 1.22 2.81
N CYS A 305 -3.26 1.30 3.22
CA CYS A 305 -4.38 1.73 2.38
C CYS A 305 -4.98 3.08 2.77
N ASN A 306 -4.48 3.77 3.78
CA ASN A 306 -5.15 4.78 4.59
C ASN A 306 -6.30 4.21 5.43
N GLY A 307 -7.19 5.06 5.92
CA GLY A 307 -8.41 4.68 6.61
C GLY A 307 -9.56 5.57 6.18
N LEU A 308 -10.76 5.27 6.63
CA LEU A 308 -11.94 6.09 6.34
C LEU A 308 -11.87 7.42 7.10
N SER A 309 -12.50 8.44 6.53
CA SER A 309 -12.51 9.80 7.09
C SER A 309 -11.10 10.29 7.47
N ASN A 310 -10.11 9.93 6.66
CA ASN A 310 -8.69 10.15 6.95
C ASN A 310 -8.29 11.62 6.82
N LYS A 311 -7.09 11.95 7.32
CA LYS A 311 -6.53 13.31 7.27
C LYS A 311 -5.93 13.71 5.92
N PHE A 312 -5.91 12.83 4.93
CA PHE A 312 -5.35 13.08 3.60
C PHE A 312 -6.46 13.35 2.57
N ALA A 313 -6.06 13.73 1.36
CA ALA A 313 -6.99 14.06 0.28
C ALA A 313 -7.45 12.83 -0.53
N GLU A 314 -7.55 11.67 0.09
CA GLU A 314 -8.02 10.44 -0.56
C GLU A 314 -9.46 10.16 -0.10
N PRO A 315 -10.42 9.98 -1.02
CA PRO A 315 -11.81 9.69 -0.68
C PRO A 315 -11.95 8.25 -0.17
N ASP A 316 -12.96 8.03 0.68
CA ASP A 316 -13.20 6.76 1.36
C ASP A 316 -13.44 5.60 0.39
N GLU A 317 -14.09 5.84 -0.75
CA GLU A 317 -14.32 4.84 -1.80
C GLU A 317 -12.98 4.32 -2.37
N SER A 318 -12.00 5.21 -2.55
CA SER A 318 -10.64 4.83 -3.00
C SER A 318 -9.92 3.99 -1.95
N VAL A 319 -10.07 4.33 -0.67
CA VAL A 319 -9.48 3.56 0.45
C VAL A 319 -10.06 2.14 0.49
N ILE A 320 -11.38 2.01 0.40
CA ILE A 320 -12.04 0.70 0.43
C ILE A 320 -11.71 -0.13 -0.81
N ALA A 321 -11.71 0.48 -2.00
CA ALA A 321 -11.29 -0.21 -3.23
C ALA A 321 -9.83 -0.71 -3.11
N SER A 322 -8.94 0.10 -2.56
CA SER A 322 -7.54 -0.25 -2.33
C SER A 322 -7.39 -1.42 -1.35
N ALA A 323 -8.14 -1.42 -0.25
CA ALA A 323 -8.09 -2.47 0.75
C ALA A 323 -8.70 -3.78 0.23
N ARG A 324 -9.83 -3.72 -0.48
CA ARG A 324 -10.44 -4.88 -1.13
C ARG A 324 -9.49 -5.53 -2.14
N GLU A 325 -8.80 -4.71 -2.93
CA GLU A 325 -7.84 -5.22 -3.90
C GLU A 325 -6.67 -5.96 -3.24
N CYS A 326 -6.19 -5.51 -2.06
CA CYS A 326 -5.18 -6.25 -1.29
C CYS A 326 -5.65 -7.65 -0.88
N LEU A 327 -6.96 -7.82 -0.64
CA LEU A 327 -7.61 -9.08 -0.28
C LEU A 327 -8.08 -9.90 -1.49
N THR A 328 -7.97 -9.36 -2.70
CA THR A 328 -8.36 -10.05 -3.95
C THR A 328 -7.18 -10.85 -4.48
N PRO A 329 -7.37 -12.14 -4.81
CA PRO A 329 -6.33 -12.94 -5.47
C PRO A 329 -5.85 -12.30 -6.78
N MET A 330 -4.54 -12.28 -7.00
CA MET A 330 -3.96 -11.80 -8.26
C MET A 330 -3.94 -12.90 -9.33
N PHE A 331 -3.78 -14.15 -8.92
CA PHE A 331 -3.64 -15.31 -9.80
C PHE A 331 -4.41 -16.49 -9.21
N ASP A 332 -4.89 -17.38 -10.07
CA ASP A 332 -5.56 -18.61 -9.65
C ASP A 332 -4.59 -19.56 -8.95
N SER A 333 -3.36 -19.68 -9.47
CA SER A 333 -2.31 -20.54 -8.91
C SER A 333 -1.67 -20.01 -7.64
N LYS A 334 -1.64 -18.67 -7.46
CA LYS A 334 -0.99 -17.99 -6.32
C LYS A 334 -1.73 -16.69 -6.00
N PRO A 335 -2.47 -16.62 -4.90
CA PRO A 335 -3.30 -15.44 -4.61
C PRO A 335 -2.51 -14.16 -4.35
N CYS A 336 -1.28 -14.20 -3.87
CA CYS A 336 -0.46 -13.03 -3.56
C CYS A 336 -1.21 -11.95 -2.75
N MET A 337 -2.11 -12.33 -1.84
CA MET A 337 -2.86 -11.40 -0.99
C MET A 337 -1.97 -10.82 0.10
N ALA A 338 -2.15 -9.54 0.38
CA ALA A 338 -1.46 -8.82 1.46
C ALA A 338 -2.48 -8.29 2.47
N MET A 339 -2.08 -8.17 3.75
CA MET A 339 -2.94 -7.62 4.78
C MET A 339 -3.04 -6.11 4.65
N PRO A 340 -4.24 -5.52 4.41
CA PRO A 340 -4.40 -4.08 4.35
C PRO A 340 -4.21 -3.45 5.72
N VAL A 341 -3.61 -2.25 5.73
CA VAL A 341 -3.36 -1.47 6.95
C VAL A 341 -4.13 -0.17 6.89
N PHE A 342 -5.12 -0.04 7.77
CA PHE A 342 -5.90 1.18 7.94
C PHE A 342 -5.19 2.09 8.94
N SER A 343 -4.91 3.32 8.52
CA SER A 343 -4.15 4.30 9.31
C SER A 343 -4.60 5.74 8.96
N SER A 344 -3.83 6.76 9.37
CA SER A 344 -4.06 8.16 8.98
C SER A 344 -5.25 8.83 9.67
N GLY A 345 -5.12 9.05 10.97
CA GLY A 345 -6.13 9.75 11.77
C GLY A 345 -7.27 8.85 12.23
N GLN A 346 -7.03 7.55 12.30
CA GLN A 346 -8.02 6.58 12.76
C GLN A 346 -8.26 6.65 14.26
N THR A 347 -9.50 6.40 14.65
CA THR A 347 -10.02 6.34 16.03
C THR A 347 -11.05 5.21 16.13
N VAL A 348 -11.79 5.14 17.20
CA VAL A 348 -12.89 4.20 17.38
C VAL A 348 -14.06 4.42 16.42
N HIS A 349 -14.23 5.64 15.90
CA HIS A 349 -15.36 6.02 15.05
C HIS A 349 -15.37 5.31 13.68
N GLN A 350 -14.21 4.91 13.15
CA GLN A 350 -14.14 4.29 11.83
C GLN A 350 -14.28 2.77 11.84
N ALA A 351 -14.35 2.12 13.00
CA ALA A 351 -14.36 0.65 13.07
C ALA A 351 -15.60 0.05 12.38
N GLU A 352 -16.79 0.55 12.71
CA GLU A 352 -18.05 0.08 12.14
C GLU A 352 -18.13 0.28 10.63
N ASP A 353 -17.89 1.51 10.16
CA ASP A 353 -17.93 1.84 8.73
C ASP A 353 -16.88 1.05 7.94
N THR A 354 -15.68 0.85 8.51
CA THR A 354 -14.63 0.05 7.87
C THR A 354 -15.05 -1.40 7.73
N TYR A 355 -15.61 -2.00 8.78
CA TYR A 355 -16.06 -3.40 8.75
C TYR A 355 -17.19 -3.59 7.74
N GLN A 356 -18.20 -2.72 7.78
CA GLN A 356 -19.34 -2.78 6.86
C GLN A 356 -18.89 -2.59 5.39
N ALA A 357 -18.02 -1.62 5.11
CA ALA A 357 -17.58 -1.33 3.77
C ALA A 357 -16.61 -2.40 3.22
N LEU A 358 -15.70 -2.95 4.04
CA LEU A 358 -14.75 -3.97 3.61
C LEU A 358 -15.36 -5.38 3.56
N GLY A 359 -16.27 -5.70 4.49
CA GLY A 359 -16.85 -7.03 4.65
C GLY A 359 -15.86 -8.05 5.21
N SER A 360 -14.76 -7.60 5.83
CA SER A 360 -13.71 -8.44 6.41
C SER A 360 -13.04 -7.75 7.59
N ALA A 361 -12.53 -8.54 8.53
CA ALA A 361 -11.66 -8.11 9.61
C ALA A 361 -10.18 -8.52 9.39
N ASP A 362 -9.83 -8.98 8.19
CA ASP A 362 -8.45 -9.27 7.78
C ASP A 362 -7.69 -7.98 7.48
N LEU A 363 -7.36 -7.24 8.55
CA LEU A 363 -6.66 -5.97 8.45
C LEU A 363 -5.87 -5.65 9.73
N ILE A 364 -4.94 -4.71 9.62
CA ILE A 364 -4.32 -4.04 10.75
C ILE A 364 -4.97 -2.66 10.89
N HIS A 365 -5.61 -2.38 12.04
CA HIS A 365 -6.12 -1.05 12.35
C HIS A 365 -5.08 -0.29 13.17
N ALA A 366 -4.31 0.56 12.50
CA ALA A 366 -3.19 1.30 13.10
C ALA A 366 -3.62 2.72 13.47
N ALA A 367 -4.05 2.90 14.73
CA ALA A 367 -4.49 4.18 15.27
C ALA A 367 -3.39 4.81 16.14
N GLY A 368 -2.69 5.83 15.63
CA GLY A 368 -1.69 6.57 16.39
C GLY A 368 -2.33 7.43 17.48
N GLY A 369 -2.87 8.60 17.09
CA GLY A 369 -3.54 9.51 18.02
C GLY A 369 -4.77 8.90 18.69
N GLY A 370 -5.53 8.05 18.00
CA GLY A 370 -6.72 7.41 18.54
C GLY A 370 -6.45 6.44 19.72
N ILE A 371 -5.21 5.94 19.83
CA ILE A 371 -4.75 5.15 20.99
C ILE A 371 -4.00 6.05 21.97
N MET A 372 -2.95 6.74 21.50
CA MET A 372 -2.01 7.45 22.37
C MET A 372 -2.63 8.67 23.07
N ALA A 373 -3.62 9.32 22.47
CA ALA A 373 -4.29 10.50 23.02
C ALA A 373 -5.64 10.19 23.70
N HIS A 374 -5.91 8.92 24.00
CA HIS A 374 -7.11 8.56 24.76
C HIS A 374 -7.10 9.20 26.17
N PRO A 375 -8.24 9.74 26.68
CA PRO A 375 -8.27 10.41 27.98
C PRO A 375 -7.82 9.52 29.17
N GLY A 376 -8.03 8.21 29.06
CA GLY A 376 -7.59 7.22 30.05
C GLY A 376 -6.20 6.64 29.78
N GLY A 377 -5.42 7.25 28.88
CA GLY A 377 -4.10 6.77 28.48
C GLY A 377 -4.13 5.66 27.41
N PRO A 378 -2.94 5.19 26.93
CA PRO A 378 -2.81 4.23 25.85
C PRO A 378 -3.52 2.89 26.10
N ALA A 379 -3.53 2.40 27.34
CA ALA A 379 -4.23 1.16 27.70
C ALA A 379 -5.72 1.25 27.43
N ALA A 380 -6.35 2.34 27.86
CA ALA A 380 -7.77 2.58 27.58
C ALA A 380 -8.02 2.82 26.06
N GLY A 381 -7.04 3.40 25.37
CA GLY A 381 -7.12 3.57 23.92
C GLY A 381 -7.12 2.25 23.14
N VAL A 382 -6.27 1.30 23.54
CA VAL A 382 -6.27 -0.07 22.97
C VAL A 382 -7.58 -0.79 23.29
N ALA A 383 -8.04 -0.73 24.54
CA ALA A 383 -9.29 -1.35 24.96
C ALA A 383 -10.49 -0.76 24.20
N GLY A 384 -10.61 0.57 24.14
CA GLY A 384 -11.69 1.26 23.43
C GLY A 384 -11.73 0.93 21.92
N LEU A 385 -10.58 0.86 21.28
CA LEU A 385 -10.51 0.49 19.85
C LEU A 385 -10.92 -0.98 19.64
N ARG A 386 -10.51 -1.90 20.51
CA ARG A 386 -10.94 -3.30 20.46
C ARG A 386 -12.44 -3.43 20.67
N GLN A 387 -12.99 -2.75 21.67
CA GLN A 387 -14.44 -2.70 21.93
C GLN A 387 -15.24 -2.15 20.75
N ALA A 388 -14.71 -1.14 20.03
CA ALA A 388 -15.34 -0.62 18.83
C ALA A 388 -15.41 -1.68 17.70
N TRP A 389 -14.36 -2.47 17.55
CA TRP A 389 -14.34 -3.56 16.58
C TRP A 389 -15.20 -4.75 17.00
N ASP A 390 -15.27 -5.09 18.29
CA ASP A 390 -16.17 -6.12 18.82
C ASP A 390 -17.62 -5.72 18.57
N ALA A 391 -17.98 -4.47 18.80
CA ALA A 391 -19.29 -3.91 18.47
C ALA A 391 -19.61 -4.03 16.98
N ALA A 392 -18.69 -3.57 16.12
CA ALA A 392 -18.84 -3.61 14.66
C ALA A 392 -19.06 -5.05 14.14
N MET A 393 -18.26 -6.00 14.59
CA MET A 393 -18.38 -7.42 14.21
C MET A 393 -19.65 -8.07 14.75
N ALA A 394 -20.14 -7.64 15.92
CA ALA A 394 -21.40 -8.09 16.48
C ALA A 394 -22.63 -7.42 15.86
N GLY A 395 -22.46 -6.41 15.01
CA GLY A 395 -23.55 -5.61 14.42
C GLY A 395 -24.28 -4.75 15.45
N ILE A 396 -23.61 -4.36 16.54
CA ILE A 396 -24.13 -3.49 17.58
C ILE A 396 -23.62 -2.08 17.35
N PRO A 397 -24.48 -1.05 17.31
CA PRO A 397 -24.02 0.34 17.19
C PRO A 397 -23.02 0.69 18.29
N ALA A 398 -21.91 1.35 17.94
CA ALA A 398 -20.85 1.65 18.89
C ALA A 398 -21.35 2.45 20.13
N GLY A 399 -22.35 3.33 19.95
CA GLY A 399 -22.98 4.07 21.04
C GLY A 399 -23.73 3.20 22.04
N ASP A 400 -24.41 2.15 21.58
CA ASP A 400 -25.13 1.21 22.44
C ASP A 400 -24.13 0.29 23.16
N TYR A 401 -23.12 -0.19 22.45
CA TYR A 401 -22.07 -1.01 23.05
C TYR A 401 -21.28 -0.26 24.13
N ALA A 402 -21.11 1.05 23.95
CA ALA A 402 -20.42 1.93 24.89
C ALA A 402 -21.12 2.10 26.25
N LEU A 403 -22.41 1.75 26.36
CA LEU A 403 -23.14 1.84 27.64
C LEU A 403 -22.49 0.98 28.75
N ASP A 404 -21.94 -0.17 28.39
CA ASP A 404 -21.27 -1.10 29.30
C ASP A 404 -19.72 -1.11 29.10
N HIS A 405 -19.19 -0.24 28.25
CA HIS A 405 -17.77 -0.20 27.88
C HIS A 405 -17.20 1.21 28.03
N PRO A 406 -16.71 1.59 29.23
CA PRO A 406 -16.32 2.97 29.56
C PRO A 406 -15.14 3.50 28.72
N GLU A 407 -14.23 2.64 28.27
CA GLU A 407 -13.11 3.07 27.42
C GLU A 407 -13.64 3.47 26.03
N LEU A 408 -14.54 2.72 25.44
CA LEU A 408 -15.19 3.09 24.18
C LEU A 408 -16.02 4.36 24.34
N ALA A 409 -16.78 4.49 25.43
CA ALA A 409 -17.57 5.69 25.72
C ALA A 409 -16.70 6.95 25.82
N ALA A 410 -15.57 6.85 26.52
CA ALA A 410 -14.61 7.94 26.65
C ALA A 410 -13.96 8.31 25.30
N ALA A 411 -13.60 7.32 24.48
CA ALA A 411 -13.03 7.54 23.15
C ALA A 411 -14.04 8.18 22.19
N LEU A 412 -15.29 7.70 22.14
CA LEU A 412 -16.35 8.28 21.32
C LEU A 412 -16.57 9.75 21.64
N LYS A 413 -16.51 10.10 22.93
CA LYS A 413 -16.64 11.50 23.38
C LYS A 413 -15.42 12.34 23.04
N ALA A 414 -14.21 11.79 23.23
CA ALA A 414 -12.95 12.55 23.08
C ALA A 414 -12.61 12.83 21.63
N PHE A 415 -12.97 11.95 20.70
CA PHE A 415 -12.60 12.03 19.29
C PHE A 415 -13.78 12.47 18.37
N GLN A 416 -14.80 13.08 18.93
CA GLN A 416 -15.88 13.73 18.14
C GLN A 416 -15.26 14.80 17.23
N LYS A 417 -15.59 14.77 15.94
CA LYS A 417 -15.19 15.78 14.94
C LYS A 417 -16.22 16.90 14.89
#